data_ee59dc71dd2cf3fe42f33a154302e1cc
#
_entry.id   ee59dc71dd2cf3fe42f33a154302e1cc
#
_cell.length_a   1.000
_cell.length_b   1.000
_cell.length_c   1.000
_cell.angle_alpha   90.00
_cell.angle_beta   90.00
_cell.angle_gamma   90.00
#
_symmetry.space_group_name_H-M   'P 1'
#
loop_
_entity.id
_entity.type
_entity.pdbx_description
1 polymer ?
#
loop_
_entity_poly.entity_id
_entity_poly.type
_entity_poly.pdbx_seq_one_letter_code
_entity_poly.pdbx_strand_id
1 'polypeptide(L)'
;ARLRHFTEQVNSGKMEFSTLARLYSEDPGSASRGGELGFMSKTQLLPEFANVAFNLKDPKRVSQIVQTEYGYHIIQLIEKRGDRINCRHILLKPKVSDKELADATTRLDSLYNDLQANKFTFEEAATFVSYDKDTRNNKGLMVNQDYESSNMGTPKFEMQELPQEIGKVVYGMKVGEISKPFTMLTNKQKEVVAIVKLKARTEGHKANLADDFQALKAIVEAKKREELLNDWITKKQKSTYVRISDGW
;
A
#
# COMPACT_ATOMS: atom_id res chain seq x y z
N ALA A 1 -21.66 -1.90 14.27
CA ALA A 1 -22.90 -1.18 14.53
C ALA A 1 -23.29 -0.23 13.37
N ARG A 2 -22.43 0.76 12.96
CA ARG A 2 -22.77 1.80 11.95
C ARG A 2 -23.20 1.23 10.59
N LEU A 3 -22.45 0.28 10.00
CA LEU A 3 -22.80 -0.31 8.70
C LEU A 3 -24.15 -1.05 8.73
N ARG A 4 -24.50 -1.74 9.83
CA ARG A 4 -25.82 -2.37 9.97
C ARG A 4 -26.92 -1.33 9.92
N HIS A 5 -26.75 -0.22 10.62
CA HIS A 5 -27.69 0.89 10.59
C HIS A 5 -27.86 1.47 9.18
N PHE A 6 -26.77 1.66 8.43
CA PHE A 6 -26.84 2.10 7.03
C PHE A 6 -27.59 1.10 6.16
N THR A 7 -27.32 -0.21 6.32
CA THR A 7 -28.05 -1.26 5.60
C THR A 7 -29.55 -1.20 5.87
N GLU A 8 -29.96 -0.99 7.12
CA GLU A 8 -31.37 -0.86 7.51
C GLU A 8 -32.03 0.38 6.89
N GLN A 9 -31.34 1.52 6.88
CA GLN A 9 -31.85 2.76 6.28
C GLN A 9 -32.06 2.63 4.78
N VAL A 10 -31.12 2.00 4.06
CA VAL A 10 -31.24 1.78 2.62
C VAL A 10 -32.32 0.76 2.31
N ASN A 11 -32.31 -0.39 2.97
CA ASN A 11 -33.28 -1.45 2.71
C ASN A 11 -34.72 -1.05 3.07
N SER A 12 -34.90 -0.10 4.00
CA SER A 12 -36.22 0.47 4.33
C SER A 12 -36.62 1.66 3.44
N GLY A 13 -35.76 2.07 2.52
CA GLY A 13 -36.00 3.22 1.64
C GLY A 13 -35.94 4.58 2.32
N LYS A 14 -35.46 4.66 3.58
CA LYS A 14 -35.34 5.92 4.32
C LYS A 14 -34.22 6.82 3.80
N MET A 15 -33.14 6.22 3.31
CA MET A 15 -32.01 6.94 2.71
C MET A 15 -31.46 6.22 1.48
N GLU A 16 -31.01 7.01 0.54
CA GLU A 16 -30.31 6.52 -0.63
C GLU A 16 -28.88 6.08 -0.26
N PHE A 17 -28.45 4.93 -0.81
CA PHE A 17 -27.09 4.42 -0.60
C PHE A 17 -26.02 5.43 -1.01
N SER A 18 -26.22 6.11 -2.16
CA SER A 18 -25.28 7.10 -2.68
C SER A 18 -25.10 8.29 -1.75
N THR A 19 -26.17 8.71 -1.06
CA THR A 19 -26.09 9.78 -0.05
C THR A 19 -25.27 9.35 1.16
N LEU A 20 -25.54 8.14 1.69
CA LEU A 20 -24.74 7.60 2.79
C LEU A 20 -23.27 7.41 2.41
N ALA A 21 -23.00 6.98 1.19
CA ALA A 21 -21.63 6.83 0.71
C ALA A 21 -20.89 8.17 0.68
N ARG A 22 -21.51 9.23 0.15
CA ARG A 22 -20.90 10.59 0.13
C ARG A 22 -20.63 11.13 1.51
N LEU A 23 -21.50 10.86 2.47
CA LEU A 23 -21.41 11.40 3.83
C LEU A 23 -20.45 10.61 4.73
N TYR A 24 -20.36 9.30 4.55
CA TYR A 24 -19.77 8.43 5.54
C TYR A 24 -18.73 7.43 5.02
N SER A 25 -18.62 7.24 3.70
CA SER A 25 -17.61 6.32 3.15
C SER A 25 -16.21 6.89 3.33
N GLU A 26 -15.32 6.06 3.85
CA GLU A 26 -13.90 6.37 4.04
C GLU A 26 -13.04 5.88 2.85
N ASP A 27 -13.70 5.60 1.71
CA ASP A 27 -13.02 5.34 0.43
C ASP A 27 -12.88 6.62 -0.38
N PRO A 28 -11.68 7.23 -0.47
CA PRO A 28 -11.48 8.49 -1.19
C PRO A 28 -11.72 8.35 -2.70
N GLY A 29 -11.57 7.12 -3.24
CA GLY A 29 -11.71 6.86 -4.66
C GLY A 29 -13.16 6.88 -5.17
N SER A 30 -14.14 6.57 -4.31
CA SER A 30 -15.55 6.45 -4.73
C SER A 30 -16.54 7.26 -3.90
N ALA A 31 -16.19 7.70 -2.69
CA ALA A 31 -17.11 8.41 -1.80
C ALA A 31 -17.81 9.60 -2.47
N SER A 32 -17.07 10.46 -3.15
CA SER A 32 -17.60 11.65 -3.86
C SER A 32 -18.56 11.28 -5.00
N ARG A 33 -18.41 10.10 -5.60
CA ARG A 33 -19.31 9.54 -6.63
C ARG A 33 -20.44 8.69 -6.05
N GLY A 34 -20.75 8.81 -4.75
CA GLY A 34 -21.78 8.03 -4.09
C GLY A 34 -21.41 6.55 -3.92
N GLY A 35 -20.11 6.25 -3.83
CA GLY A 35 -19.57 4.92 -3.66
C GLY A 35 -19.44 4.10 -4.94
N GLU A 36 -19.74 4.67 -6.11
CA GLU A 36 -19.75 3.95 -7.39
C GLU A 36 -18.31 3.65 -7.88
N LEU A 37 -18.07 2.38 -8.24
CA LEU A 37 -16.78 1.87 -8.71
C LEU A 37 -16.66 1.84 -10.24
N GLY A 38 -17.79 1.91 -10.97
CA GLY A 38 -17.84 1.63 -12.41
C GLY A 38 -17.81 0.13 -12.71
N PHE A 39 -17.74 -0.21 -14.01
CA PHE A 39 -17.71 -1.62 -14.44
C PHE A 39 -16.35 -2.23 -14.20
N MET A 40 -16.30 -3.23 -13.32
CA MET A 40 -15.09 -3.97 -12.96
C MET A 40 -15.26 -5.46 -13.17
N SER A 41 -14.20 -6.13 -13.59
CA SER A 41 -14.12 -7.59 -13.64
C SER A 41 -13.83 -8.16 -12.25
N LYS A 42 -14.05 -9.47 -12.10
CA LYS A 42 -13.81 -10.16 -10.82
C LYS A 42 -12.34 -10.07 -10.35
N THR A 43 -11.41 -10.03 -11.28
CA THR A 43 -9.95 -9.97 -11.02
C THR A 43 -9.45 -8.58 -10.60
N GLN A 44 -10.23 -7.54 -10.85
CA GLN A 44 -9.90 -6.15 -10.46
C GLN A 44 -10.35 -5.81 -9.03
N LEU A 45 -11.09 -6.70 -8.39
CA LEU A 45 -11.62 -6.54 -7.04
C LEU A 45 -10.91 -7.52 -6.08
N LEU A 46 -10.84 -7.16 -4.81
CA LEU A 46 -10.37 -8.09 -3.78
C LEU A 46 -11.27 -9.34 -3.73
N PRO A 47 -10.72 -10.53 -3.55
CA PRO A 47 -11.48 -11.79 -3.61
C PRO A 47 -12.72 -11.82 -2.71
N GLU A 48 -12.59 -11.33 -1.47
CA GLU A 48 -13.69 -11.27 -0.50
C GLU A 48 -14.81 -10.34 -0.97
N PHE A 49 -14.43 -9.17 -1.50
CA PHE A 49 -15.37 -8.20 -2.05
C PHE A 49 -16.03 -8.73 -3.33
N ALA A 50 -15.24 -9.26 -4.26
CA ALA A 50 -15.70 -9.80 -5.53
C ALA A 50 -16.71 -10.94 -5.33
N ASN A 51 -16.42 -11.87 -4.40
CA ASN A 51 -17.31 -13.00 -4.11
C ASN A 51 -18.69 -12.55 -3.66
N VAL A 52 -18.80 -11.49 -2.87
CA VAL A 52 -20.10 -10.96 -2.45
C VAL A 52 -20.73 -10.13 -3.55
N ALA A 53 -19.98 -9.20 -4.19
CA ALA A 53 -20.51 -8.32 -5.22
C ALA A 53 -21.10 -9.08 -6.41
N PHE A 54 -20.40 -10.10 -6.92
CA PHE A 54 -20.87 -10.90 -8.06
C PHE A 54 -22.06 -11.81 -7.73
N ASN A 55 -22.30 -12.12 -6.44
CA ASN A 55 -23.46 -12.88 -6.01
C ASN A 55 -24.72 -12.02 -5.75
N LEU A 56 -24.60 -10.70 -5.76
CA LEU A 56 -25.75 -9.80 -5.63
C LEU A 56 -26.68 -9.97 -6.84
N LYS A 57 -27.99 -10.02 -6.59
CA LYS A 57 -29.03 -10.17 -7.63
C LYS A 57 -30.00 -8.99 -7.64
N ASP A 58 -30.23 -8.37 -6.50
CA ASP A 58 -31.22 -7.31 -6.31
C ASP A 58 -30.53 -5.95 -6.11
N PRO A 59 -30.71 -5.01 -7.06
CA PRO A 59 -30.14 -3.65 -6.94
C PRO A 59 -30.72 -2.83 -5.78
N LYS A 60 -31.89 -3.23 -5.25
CA LYS A 60 -32.53 -2.52 -4.14
C LYS A 60 -32.00 -2.94 -2.77
N ARG A 61 -31.28 -4.06 -2.70
CA ARG A 61 -30.77 -4.59 -1.44
C ARG A 61 -29.28 -4.36 -1.29
N VAL A 62 -28.89 -4.10 -0.05
CA VAL A 62 -27.49 -3.99 0.37
C VAL A 62 -26.98 -5.36 0.77
N SER A 63 -25.71 -5.64 0.48
CA SER A 63 -25.03 -6.87 0.87
C SER A 63 -24.94 -7.04 2.39
N GLN A 64 -24.59 -8.24 2.82
CA GLN A 64 -23.98 -8.43 4.14
C GLN A 64 -22.68 -7.62 4.25
N ILE A 65 -22.20 -7.39 5.49
CA ILE A 65 -20.92 -6.73 5.74
C ILE A 65 -19.79 -7.63 5.25
N VAL A 66 -18.92 -7.08 4.43
CA VAL A 66 -17.72 -7.74 3.88
C VAL A 66 -16.52 -7.16 4.57
N GLN A 67 -15.64 -8.00 5.09
CA GLN A 67 -14.37 -7.61 5.64
C GLN A 67 -13.27 -7.82 4.61
N THR A 68 -12.43 -6.81 4.38
CA THR A 68 -11.24 -6.86 3.55
C THR A 68 -10.05 -6.27 4.31
N GLU A 69 -8.90 -6.29 3.70
CA GLU A 69 -7.71 -5.63 4.28
C GLU A 69 -7.87 -4.11 4.45
N TYR A 70 -8.75 -3.46 3.67
CA TYR A 70 -9.04 -2.01 3.78
C TYR A 70 -10.06 -1.67 4.87
N GLY A 71 -10.83 -2.64 5.37
CA GLY A 71 -11.84 -2.43 6.38
C GLY A 71 -13.13 -3.20 6.13
N TYR A 72 -14.24 -2.61 6.56
CA TYR A 72 -15.57 -3.21 6.45
C TYR A 72 -16.38 -2.50 5.37
N HIS A 73 -16.96 -3.27 4.48
CA HIS A 73 -17.75 -2.78 3.35
C HIS A 73 -19.18 -3.26 3.43
N ILE A 74 -20.10 -2.45 2.91
CA ILE A 74 -21.40 -2.86 2.41
C ILE A 74 -21.48 -2.49 0.94
N ILE A 75 -22.15 -3.33 0.14
CA ILE A 75 -22.14 -3.23 -1.32
C ILE A 75 -23.57 -3.22 -1.83
N GLN A 76 -23.85 -2.39 -2.80
CA GLN A 76 -25.13 -2.38 -3.54
C GLN A 76 -24.84 -2.56 -5.02
N LEU A 77 -25.60 -3.46 -5.66
CA LEU A 77 -25.54 -3.67 -7.10
C LEU A 77 -26.14 -2.46 -7.83
N ILE A 78 -25.51 -2.02 -8.91
CA ILE A 78 -26.10 -1.10 -9.87
C ILE A 78 -26.52 -1.89 -11.12
N GLU A 79 -25.55 -2.56 -11.77
CA GLU A 79 -25.79 -3.27 -13.02
C GLU A 79 -24.75 -4.38 -13.23
N LYS A 80 -25.17 -5.43 -13.95
CA LYS A 80 -24.26 -6.48 -14.46
C LYS A 80 -24.25 -6.49 -15.98
N ARG A 81 -23.07 -6.61 -16.57
CA ARG A 81 -22.88 -6.77 -18.00
C ARG A 81 -21.85 -7.86 -18.30
N GLY A 82 -22.34 -9.03 -18.71
CA GLY A 82 -21.48 -10.18 -18.93
C GLY A 82 -20.67 -10.56 -17.69
N ASP A 83 -19.34 -10.52 -17.83
CA ASP A 83 -18.35 -10.81 -16.78
C ASP A 83 -17.96 -9.59 -15.90
N ARG A 84 -18.63 -8.45 -16.12
CA ARG A 84 -18.38 -7.21 -15.36
C ARG A 84 -19.58 -6.80 -14.51
N ILE A 85 -19.27 -6.17 -13.39
CA ILE A 85 -20.25 -5.63 -12.45
C ILE A 85 -19.98 -4.14 -12.23
N ASN A 86 -21.03 -3.33 -12.27
CA ASN A 86 -21.05 -1.98 -11.69
C ASN A 86 -21.77 -2.05 -10.34
N CYS A 87 -21.07 -1.65 -9.30
CA CYS A 87 -21.61 -1.60 -7.94
C CYS A 87 -21.12 -0.34 -7.22
N ARG A 88 -21.78 -0.03 -6.13
CA ARG A 88 -21.35 1.01 -5.19
C ARG A 88 -21.08 0.39 -3.83
N HIS A 89 -20.18 0.99 -3.08
CA HIS A 89 -19.87 0.52 -1.74
C HIS A 89 -19.71 1.68 -0.73
N ILE A 90 -19.84 1.33 0.53
CA ILE A 90 -19.47 2.17 1.66
C ILE A 90 -18.38 1.43 2.42
N LEU A 91 -17.22 2.04 2.54
CA LEU A 91 -16.09 1.56 3.35
C LEU A 91 -16.09 2.28 4.68
N LEU A 92 -16.00 1.54 5.78
CA LEU A 92 -15.60 2.06 7.08
C LEU A 92 -14.34 1.34 7.55
N LYS A 93 -13.32 2.13 7.88
CA LYS A 93 -12.05 1.62 8.43
C LYS A 93 -12.22 1.41 9.95
N PRO A 94 -11.72 0.30 10.52
CA PRO A 94 -11.67 0.17 11.97
C PRO A 94 -10.75 1.26 12.52
N LYS A 95 -11.26 2.07 13.43
CA LYS A 95 -10.42 3.00 14.19
C LYS A 95 -9.81 2.22 15.34
N VAL A 96 -8.50 2.32 15.49
CA VAL A 96 -7.80 1.80 16.67
C VAL A 96 -8.14 2.72 17.84
N SER A 97 -8.54 2.16 18.95
CA SER A 97 -8.83 2.95 20.16
C SER A 97 -7.51 3.30 20.89
N ASP A 98 -7.51 4.41 21.63
CA ASP A 98 -6.36 4.81 22.45
C ASP A 98 -5.92 3.70 23.41
N LYS A 99 -6.88 2.91 23.90
CA LYS A 99 -6.60 1.73 24.74
C LYS A 99 -5.84 0.66 23.99
N GLU A 100 -6.25 0.33 22.76
CA GLU A 100 -5.57 -0.68 21.95
C GLU A 100 -4.16 -0.23 21.58
N LEU A 101 -3.96 1.07 21.30
CA LEU A 101 -2.63 1.65 21.08
C LEU A 101 -1.76 1.57 22.32
N ALA A 102 -2.31 1.90 23.50
CA ALA A 102 -1.61 1.81 24.77
C ALA A 102 -1.22 0.36 25.10
N ASP A 103 -2.13 -0.61 24.90
CA ASP A 103 -1.86 -2.02 25.09
C ASP A 103 -0.77 -2.51 24.12
N ALA A 104 -0.80 -2.08 22.86
CA ALA A 104 0.21 -2.41 21.87
C ALA A 104 1.58 -1.79 22.23
N THR A 105 1.60 -0.54 22.69
CA THR A 105 2.81 0.13 23.15
C THR A 105 3.44 -0.63 24.31
N THR A 106 2.65 -1.01 25.32
CA THR A 106 3.13 -1.76 26.48
C THR A 106 3.75 -3.12 26.07
N ARG A 107 3.13 -3.82 25.11
CA ARG A 107 3.69 -5.09 24.58
C ARG A 107 5.02 -4.86 23.85
N LEU A 108 5.11 -3.80 23.03
CA LEU A 108 6.34 -3.47 22.33
C LEU A 108 7.43 -2.94 23.25
N ASP A 109 7.08 -2.25 24.34
CA ASP A 109 8.05 -1.86 25.39
C ASP A 109 8.66 -3.10 26.06
N SER A 110 7.84 -4.11 26.38
CA SER A 110 8.35 -5.38 26.89
C SER A 110 9.28 -6.07 25.89
N LEU A 111 8.87 -6.14 24.62
CA LEU A 111 9.67 -6.69 23.54
C LEU A 111 11.00 -5.91 23.35
N TYR A 112 10.96 -4.59 23.40
CA TYR A 112 12.14 -3.75 23.33
C TYR A 112 13.13 -4.05 24.45
N ASN A 113 12.65 -4.19 25.69
CA ASN A 113 13.49 -4.54 26.84
C ASN A 113 14.13 -5.92 26.67
N ASP A 114 13.39 -6.89 26.15
CA ASP A 114 13.90 -8.24 25.87
C ASP A 114 14.96 -8.24 24.76
N LEU A 115 14.79 -7.41 23.73
CA LEU A 115 15.78 -7.19 22.67
C LEU A 115 17.05 -6.51 23.23
N GLN A 116 16.92 -5.52 24.10
CA GLN A 116 18.05 -4.87 24.75
C GLN A 116 18.81 -5.83 25.67
N ALA A 117 18.11 -6.77 26.29
CA ALA A 117 18.69 -7.83 27.09
C ALA A 117 19.29 -8.99 26.27
N ASN A 118 19.27 -8.90 24.93
CA ASN A 118 19.74 -9.92 23.98
C ASN A 118 19.13 -11.31 24.21
N LYS A 119 17.85 -11.37 24.64
CA LYS A 119 17.16 -12.67 24.80
C LYS A 119 16.90 -13.35 23.45
N PHE A 120 16.74 -12.57 22.41
CA PHE A 120 16.60 -12.98 21.01
C PHE A 120 16.99 -11.82 20.08
N THR A 121 17.15 -12.10 18.81
CA THR A 121 17.54 -11.11 17.81
C THR A 121 16.33 -10.30 17.33
N PHE A 122 16.57 -9.12 16.77
CA PHE A 122 15.50 -8.30 16.13
C PHE A 122 14.85 -9.06 14.97
N GLU A 123 15.63 -9.79 14.21
CA GLU A 123 15.22 -10.60 13.08
C GLU A 123 14.27 -11.75 13.48
N GLU A 124 14.54 -12.39 14.62
CA GLU A 124 13.63 -13.39 15.22
C GLU A 124 12.35 -12.75 15.71
N ALA A 125 12.43 -11.62 16.43
CA ALA A 125 11.27 -10.87 16.86
C ALA A 125 10.38 -10.47 15.69
N ALA A 126 10.96 -9.92 14.62
CA ALA A 126 10.22 -9.55 13.42
C ALA A 126 9.51 -10.75 12.78
N THR A 127 10.18 -11.89 12.71
CA THR A 127 9.63 -13.11 12.10
C THR A 127 8.46 -13.70 12.90
N PHE A 128 8.55 -13.74 14.22
CA PHE A 128 7.59 -14.45 15.07
C PHE A 128 6.52 -13.55 15.68
N VAL A 129 6.81 -12.27 15.89
CA VAL A 129 5.92 -11.34 16.62
C VAL A 129 5.27 -10.30 15.72
N SER A 130 5.92 -9.88 14.61
CA SER A 130 5.39 -8.82 13.74
C SER A 130 4.09 -9.23 13.05
N TYR A 131 3.12 -8.32 13.04
CA TYR A 131 1.89 -8.42 12.25
C TYR A 131 2.05 -7.91 10.81
N ASP A 132 3.13 -7.19 10.52
CA ASP A 132 3.41 -6.71 9.18
C ASP A 132 3.88 -7.85 8.27
N LYS A 133 3.04 -8.24 7.33
CA LYS A 133 3.30 -9.38 6.43
C LYS A 133 4.45 -9.11 5.46
N ASP A 134 4.64 -7.86 5.08
CA ASP A 134 5.62 -7.48 4.04
C ASP A 134 7.04 -7.61 4.58
N THR A 135 7.27 -7.18 5.82
CA THR A 135 8.60 -7.27 6.45
C THR A 135 8.80 -8.55 7.27
N ARG A 136 7.74 -9.13 7.86
CA ARG A 136 7.84 -10.34 8.67
C ARG A 136 8.51 -11.50 7.93
N ASN A 137 8.11 -11.75 6.68
CA ASN A 137 8.66 -12.82 5.86
C ASN A 137 10.09 -12.52 5.37
N ASN A 138 10.54 -11.28 5.52
CA ASN A 138 11.88 -10.81 5.18
C ASN A 138 12.71 -10.48 6.46
N LYS A 139 12.44 -11.15 7.57
CA LYS A 139 13.17 -10.97 8.84
C LYS A 139 13.18 -9.51 9.34
N GLY A 140 12.10 -8.79 9.10
CA GLY A 140 11.96 -7.38 9.46
C GLY A 140 12.59 -6.38 8.49
N LEU A 141 13.23 -6.84 7.41
CA LEU A 141 13.89 -5.97 6.46
C LEU A 141 12.87 -5.27 5.55
N MET A 142 12.84 -3.95 5.59
CA MET A 142 12.07 -3.13 4.67
C MET A 142 12.74 -3.13 3.29
N VAL A 143 11.93 -3.12 2.24
CA VAL A 143 12.37 -3.02 0.84
C VAL A 143 11.72 -1.81 0.21
N ASN A 144 12.50 -1.01 -0.49
CA ASN A 144 12.02 0.14 -1.22
C ASN A 144 11.13 -0.30 -2.39
N GLN A 145 9.90 0.20 -2.42
CA GLN A 145 8.91 -0.12 -3.45
C GLN A 145 8.60 1.09 -4.34
N ASP A 146 9.34 2.18 -4.18
CA ASP A 146 9.16 3.37 -5.00
C ASP A 146 9.75 3.14 -6.40
N TYR A 147 8.89 3.19 -7.42
CA TYR A 147 9.26 2.98 -8.82
C TYR A 147 10.15 4.10 -9.39
N GLU A 148 10.13 5.28 -8.76
CA GLU A 148 10.96 6.42 -9.16
C GLU A 148 12.33 6.40 -8.47
N SER A 149 12.51 5.56 -7.44
CA SER A 149 13.75 5.44 -6.70
C SER A 149 14.80 4.60 -7.43
N SER A 150 16.03 5.08 -7.44
CA SER A 150 17.20 4.29 -7.87
C SER A 150 17.47 3.06 -6.96
N ASN A 151 16.89 3.06 -5.76
CA ASN A 151 17.00 1.99 -4.76
C ASN A 151 15.82 1.01 -4.79
N MET A 152 14.93 1.09 -5.78
CA MET A 152 13.78 0.19 -5.90
C MET A 152 14.22 -1.28 -5.80
N GLY A 153 13.47 -2.06 -5.03
CA GLY A 153 13.74 -3.48 -4.81
C GLY A 153 14.91 -3.77 -3.86
N THR A 154 15.57 -2.76 -3.32
CA THR A 154 16.66 -2.90 -2.35
C THR A 154 16.24 -2.46 -0.95
N PRO A 155 16.98 -2.83 0.11
CA PRO A 155 16.71 -2.33 1.46
C PRO A 155 17.33 -0.96 1.74
N LYS A 156 17.63 -0.19 0.72
CA LYS A 156 18.18 1.17 0.82
C LYS A 156 17.07 2.19 0.57
N PHE A 157 17.07 3.24 1.37
CA PHE A 157 16.12 4.35 1.29
C PHE A 157 16.89 5.68 1.43
N GLU A 158 16.54 6.65 0.62
CA GLU A 158 16.82 8.03 0.95
C GLU A 158 15.87 8.49 2.08
N MET A 159 16.28 9.48 2.85
CA MET A 159 15.48 9.94 4.00
C MET A 159 14.06 10.38 3.61
N GLN A 160 13.90 10.94 2.42
CA GLN A 160 12.61 11.38 1.87
C GLN A 160 11.72 10.24 1.38
N GLU A 161 12.29 9.07 1.12
CA GLU A 161 11.58 7.87 0.67
C GLU A 161 11.01 7.06 1.85
N LEU A 162 11.50 7.32 3.06
CA LEU A 162 10.97 6.67 4.26
C LEU A 162 9.63 7.27 4.66
N PRO A 163 8.69 6.46 5.21
CA PRO A 163 7.54 6.99 5.91
C PRO A 163 7.98 8.04 6.95
N GLN A 164 7.25 9.16 7.02
CA GLN A 164 7.67 10.33 7.79
C GLN A 164 7.99 9.99 9.25
N GLU A 165 7.18 9.14 9.88
CA GLU A 165 7.36 8.73 11.28
C GLU A 165 8.63 7.90 11.47
N ILE A 166 8.90 6.98 10.54
CA ILE A 166 10.14 6.18 10.56
C ILE A 166 11.34 7.10 10.32
N GLY A 167 11.28 7.99 9.34
CA GLY A 167 12.34 8.95 9.04
C GLY A 167 12.72 9.79 10.25
N LYS A 168 11.74 10.33 10.98
CA LYS A 168 11.96 11.10 12.22
C LYS A 168 12.70 10.29 13.29
N VAL A 169 12.31 9.02 13.45
CA VAL A 169 12.92 8.13 14.45
C VAL A 169 14.34 7.77 14.08
N VAL A 170 14.56 7.29 12.85
CA VAL A 170 15.90 6.82 12.44
C VAL A 170 16.92 7.94 12.26
N TYR A 171 16.47 9.18 12.06
CA TYR A 171 17.38 10.33 11.88
C TYR A 171 18.39 10.45 13.02
N GLY A 172 17.94 10.31 14.27
CA GLY A 172 18.78 10.42 15.47
C GLY A 172 19.47 9.11 15.90
N MET A 173 19.17 7.97 15.25
CA MET A 173 19.66 6.67 15.70
C MET A 173 21.07 6.38 15.20
N LYS A 174 21.82 5.57 15.94
CA LYS A 174 23.10 4.98 15.55
C LYS A 174 22.87 3.65 14.82
N VAL A 175 23.82 3.25 13.98
CA VAL A 175 23.78 1.94 13.31
C VAL A 175 23.79 0.83 14.36
N GLY A 176 22.89 -0.12 14.21
CA GLY A 176 22.65 -1.22 15.15
C GLY A 176 21.62 -0.90 16.25
N GLU A 177 21.27 0.37 16.43
CA GLU A 177 20.32 0.77 17.48
C GLU A 177 18.88 0.36 17.12
N ILE A 178 18.10 0.04 18.16
CA ILE A 178 16.67 -0.27 18.09
C ILE A 178 15.91 0.90 18.73
N SER A 179 14.88 1.39 18.04
CA SER A 179 14.06 2.48 18.56
C SER A 179 13.17 2.01 19.71
N LYS A 180 12.73 2.96 20.53
CA LYS A 180 11.55 2.76 21.38
C LYS A 180 10.29 2.61 20.53
N PRO A 181 9.21 2.03 21.07
CA PRO A 181 7.92 2.00 20.40
C PRO A 181 7.43 3.40 20.02
N PHE A 182 6.91 3.53 18.81
CA PHE A 182 6.30 4.76 18.31
C PHE A 182 5.08 4.43 17.44
N THR A 183 4.17 5.38 17.34
CA THR A 183 2.96 5.25 16.54
C THR A 183 3.23 5.73 15.12
N MET A 184 2.72 5.00 14.12
CA MET A 184 2.80 5.37 12.72
C MET A 184 1.55 4.94 11.95
N LEU A 185 1.36 5.50 10.75
CA LEU A 185 0.37 5.03 9.79
C LEU A 185 1.02 4.08 8.79
N THR A 186 0.38 2.95 8.55
CA THR A 186 0.78 2.04 7.46
C THR A 186 0.37 2.63 6.10
N ASN A 187 0.88 2.08 4.99
CA ASN A 187 0.45 2.43 3.63
C ASN A 187 -1.08 2.27 3.42
N LYS A 188 -1.74 1.44 4.24
CA LYS A 188 -3.20 1.24 4.24
C LYS A 188 -3.94 2.19 5.17
N GLN A 189 -3.27 3.25 5.66
CA GLN A 189 -3.83 4.23 6.58
C GLN A 189 -4.35 3.63 7.90
N LYS A 190 -3.72 2.55 8.36
CA LYS A 190 -3.97 1.96 9.68
C LYS A 190 -2.93 2.47 10.67
N GLU A 191 -3.41 2.93 11.81
CA GLU A 191 -2.57 3.32 12.92
C GLU A 191 -2.02 2.07 13.62
N VAL A 192 -0.70 2.02 13.80
CA VAL A 192 0.01 0.90 14.42
C VAL A 192 1.11 1.42 15.31
N VAL A 193 1.55 0.59 16.25
CA VAL A 193 2.76 0.83 17.03
C VAL A 193 3.89 -0.01 16.46
N ALA A 194 5.05 0.59 16.26
CA ALA A 194 6.20 -0.04 15.64
C ALA A 194 7.48 0.20 16.43
N ILE A 195 8.46 -0.68 16.25
CA ILE A 195 9.87 -0.48 16.58
C ILE A 195 10.70 -0.71 15.33
N VAL A 196 11.77 0.02 15.18
CA VAL A 196 12.69 -0.11 14.04
C VAL A 196 14.12 -0.30 14.50
N LYS A 197 14.92 -1.01 13.70
CA LYS A 197 16.37 -1.16 13.89
C LYS A 197 17.09 -0.53 12.72
N LEU A 198 18.01 0.38 12.98
CA LEU A 198 18.85 0.95 11.93
C LEU A 198 19.99 -0.02 11.59
N LYS A 199 19.89 -0.68 10.46
CA LYS A 199 20.85 -1.70 10.05
C LYS A 199 22.16 -1.10 9.48
N ALA A 200 22.03 -0.05 8.68
CA ALA A 200 23.16 0.63 8.06
C ALA A 200 22.79 2.08 7.78
N ARG A 201 23.80 2.94 7.69
CA ARG A 201 23.68 4.32 7.25
C ARG A 201 24.82 4.59 6.28
N THR A 202 24.50 5.14 5.12
CA THR A 202 25.48 5.60 4.14
C THR A 202 25.42 7.12 4.13
N GLU A 203 26.54 7.73 4.43
CA GLU A 203 26.68 9.20 4.31
C GLU A 203 26.74 9.58 2.83
N GLY A 204 26.30 10.81 2.53
CA GLY A 204 26.38 11.34 1.17
C GLY A 204 27.84 11.37 0.69
N HIS A 205 28.11 10.71 -0.45
CA HIS A 205 29.44 10.62 -1.03
C HIS A 205 29.38 10.77 -2.56
N LYS A 206 30.53 11.05 -3.18
CA LYS A 206 30.62 10.97 -4.64
C LYS A 206 30.50 9.51 -5.06
N ALA A 207 29.69 9.25 -6.09
CA ALA A 207 29.46 7.91 -6.60
C ALA A 207 30.81 7.21 -6.88
N ASN A 208 30.94 5.99 -6.39
CA ASN A 208 32.11 5.15 -6.55
C ASN A 208 31.72 3.72 -6.88
N LEU A 209 32.67 2.94 -7.46
CA LEU A 209 32.40 1.58 -7.89
C LEU A 209 32.23 0.58 -6.75
N ALA A 210 32.71 0.87 -5.54
CA ALA A 210 32.59 -0.05 -4.42
C ALA A 210 31.17 -0.04 -3.82
N ASP A 211 30.60 1.16 -3.65
CA ASP A 211 29.31 1.34 -2.96
C ASP A 211 28.13 1.43 -3.92
N ASP A 212 28.35 1.98 -5.14
CA ASP A 212 27.29 2.35 -6.08
C ASP A 212 27.31 1.53 -7.39
N PHE A 213 28.03 0.40 -7.41
CA PHE A 213 28.22 -0.39 -8.65
C PHE A 213 26.93 -0.67 -9.39
N GLN A 214 25.85 -1.07 -8.70
CA GLN A 214 24.59 -1.42 -9.35
C GLN A 214 23.90 -0.19 -9.96
N ALA A 215 23.92 0.94 -9.26
CA ALA A 215 23.35 2.20 -9.76
C ALA A 215 24.16 2.71 -10.99
N LEU A 216 25.49 2.73 -10.90
CA LEU A 216 26.34 3.11 -12.01
C LEU A 216 26.20 2.17 -13.21
N LYS A 217 26.11 0.87 -12.97
CA LYS A 217 25.85 -0.14 -14.01
C LYS A 217 24.52 0.12 -14.72
N ALA A 218 23.45 0.36 -13.96
CA ALA A 218 22.12 0.64 -14.54
C ALA A 218 22.14 1.90 -15.42
N ILE A 219 22.83 2.96 -15.00
CA ILE A 219 22.98 4.20 -15.79
C ILE A 219 23.72 3.91 -17.12
N VAL A 220 24.83 3.16 -17.06
CA VAL A 220 25.61 2.81 -18.26
C VAL A 220 24.81 1.90 -19.19
N GLU A 221 24.07 0.92 -18.64
CA GLU A 221 23.23 0.04 -19.43
C GLU A 221 22.07 0.79 -20.11
N ALA A 222 21.42 1.73 -19.39
CA ALA A 222 20.39 2.57 -19.95
C ALA A 222 20.92 3.42 -21.12
N LYS A 223 22.06 4.06 -20.94
CA LYS A 223 22.72 4.87 -21.97
C LYS A 223 23.08 4.03 -23.21
N LYS A 224 23.70 2.87 -23.01
CA LYS A 224 24.03 1.96 -24.11
C LYS A 224 22.80 1.46 -24.87
N ARG A 225 21.72 1.18 -24.14
CA ARG A 225 20.44 0.78 -24.74
C ARG A 225 19.86 1.87 -25.63
N GLU A 226 19.90 3.11 -25.14
CA GLU A 226 19.45 4.28 -25.90
C GLU A 226 20.30 4.50 -27.16
N GLU A 227 21.62 4.43 -27.05
CA GLU A 227 22.56 4.54 -28.18
C GLU A 227 22.27 3.46 -29.22
N LEU A 228 22.14 2.19 -28.80
CA LEU A 228 21.83 1.07 -29.70
C LEU A 228 20.46 1.23 -30.38
N LEU A 229 19.46 1.72 -29.67
CA LEU A 229 18.12 1.96 -30.21
C LEU A 229 18.16 3.07 -31.27
N ASN A 230 18.85 4.16 -30.99
CA ASN A 230 19.01 5.29 -31.92
C ASN A 230 19.79 4.88 -33.18
N ASP A 231 20.85 4.09 -33.03
CA ASP A 231 21.60 3.51 -34.14
C ASP A 231 20.71 2.57 -35.00
N TRP A 232 19.92 1.73 -34.32
CA TRP A 232 19.00 0.83 -35.03
C TRP A 232 17.92 1.60 -35.80
N ILE A 233 17.31 2.61 -35.16
CA ILE A 233 16.30 3.49 -35.80
C ILE A 233 16.91 4.16 -37.03
N THR A 234 18.11 4.76 -36.87
CA THR A 234 18.80 5.46 -37.96
C THR A 234 19.10 4.52 -39.14
N LYS A 235 19.55 3.27 -38.86
CA LYS A 235 19.78 2.26 -39.90
C LYS A 235 18.47 1.86 -40.58
N LYS A 236 17.40 1.67 -39.83
CA LYS A 236 16.08 1.31 -40.34
C LYS A 236 15.44 2.43 -41.17
N GLN A 237 15.55 3.65 -40.77
CA GLN A 237 15.08 4.83 -41.53
C GLN A 237 15.73 4.91 -42.91
N LYS A 238 17.02 4.57 -43.05
CA LYS A 238 17.72 4.53 -44.32
C LYS A 238 17.30 3.39 -45.24
N SER A 239 16.75 2.32 -44.71
CA SER A 239 16.36 1.11 -45.43
C SER A 239 14.86 0.89 -45.55
N THR A 240 14.03 1.76 -44.97
CA THR A 240 12.59 1.60 -44.92
C THR A 240 11.91 2.87 -45.42
N TYR A 241 10.93 2.73 -46.31
CA TYR A 241 10.09 3.86 -46.70
C TYR A 241 9.17 4.24 -45.53
N VAL A 242 9.29 5.50 -45.06
CA VAL A 242 8.44 6.03 -44.02
C VAL A 242 7.57 7.13 -44.62
N ARG A 243 6.24 6.97 -44.51
CA ARG A 243 5.27 8.02 -44.87
C ARG A 243 4.57 8.49 -43.62
N ILE A 244 4.73 9.76 -43.30
CA ILE A 244 3.97 10.44 -42.25
C ILE A 244 2.75 11.07 -42.91
N SER A 245 1.54 10.70 -42.52
CA SER A 245 0.32 11.37 -42.97
C SER A 245 0.10 12.63 -42.14
N ASP A 246 -0.13 13.76 -42.81
CA ASP A 246 -0.51 15.01 -42.17
C ASP A 246 -1.90 14.83 -41.52
N GLY A 247 -1.96 14.59 -40.23
CA GLY A 247 -3.24 14.42 -39.53
C GLY A 247 -3.15 13.75 -38.16
N TRP A 248 -2.07 13.96 -37.42
CA TRP A 248 -1.99 13.65 -35.97
C TRP A 248 -1.57 14.89 -35.22
#